data_ce0b6dabcdffe3e655b385db472efc26
#
_entry.id   ce0b6dabcdffe3e655b385db472efc26
#
_cell.length_a   1.000
_cell.length_b   1.000
_cell.length_c   1.000
_cell.angle_alpha   90.00
_cell.angle_beta   90.00
_cell.angle_gamma   90.00
#
_symmetry.space_group_name_H-M   'P 1'
#
loop_
_entity.id
_entity.type
_entity.pdbx_description
1 polymer ?
#
loop_
_entity_poly.entity_id
_entity_poly.type
_entity_poly.pdbx_seq_one_letter_code
_entity_poly.pdbx_strand_id
1 'polypeptide(L)'
;MATNVELQTFDQQEMVGICGRNDEFLRIVRSAFDCTLVARGNSITVSGPEEQCQQLQLLLQELLFLYRQGLPLTTHDVRYSIFMVKEGKLDSLHRMYADTIIVNNRGRQVKAKTLGQWQYVETIRKNFITLGIGPAGTGKTYLAVALAVAALKKKEVERIILTRPAVEAGEKLGFLPGDMQDKVDPYLRPLYDGLYDMLGSETFQKYITKGTIEVAPLAYMRGRTLNDAFIILDEAQNTTPEQMKMFLTRFGFGSKMVITGDITQIDLPGGKISGLKHAAKILCNVPGIGVIKFSQHDVVRHEIVGSIIKAYEAFEKRNV
;
A
#
# COMPACT_ATOMS: atom_id res chain seq x y z
N MET A 1 -26.00 6.91 -31.22
CA MET A 1 -26.02 5.72 -32.11
C MET A 1 -25.46 4.54 -31.34
N ALA A 2 -25.96 3.33 -31.53
CA ALA A 2 -25.34 2.16 -30.88
C ALA A 2 -24.10 1.78 -31.67
N THR A 3 -22.96 1.76 -31.02
CA THR A 3 -21.68 1.38 -31.62
C THR A 3 -21.34 -0.05 -31.20
N ASN A 4 -20.86 -0.85 -32.14
CA ASN A 4 -20.37 -2.20 -31.86
C ASN A 4 -18.86 -2.18 -31.91
N VAL A 5 -18.22 -2.67 -30.84
CA VAL A 5 -16.78 -2.84 -30.76
C VAL A 5 -16.48 -4.30 -30.46
N GLU A 6 -15.49 -4.87 -31.16
CA GLU A 6 -15.04 -6.25 -30.97
C GLU A 6 -13.59 -6.26 -30.46
N LEU A 7 -13.36 -7.01 -29.38
CA LEU A 7 -12.02 -7.34 -28.89
C LEU A 7 -11.73 -8.81 -29.19
N GLN A 8 -10.59 -9.11 -29.79
CA GLN A 8 -10.15 -10.48 -30.04
C GLN A 8 -9.02 -10.87 -29.07
N THR A 9 -9.11 -12.08 -28.49
CA THR A 9 -8.06 -12.73 -27.72
C THR A 9 -7.31 -13.72 -28.63
N PHE A 10 -6.06 -14.05 -28.29
CA PHE A 10 -5.30 -15.03 -29.07
C PHE A 10 -5.82 -16.44 -28.87
N ASP A 11 -6.21 -16.78 -27.66
CA ASP A 11 -6.65 -18.13 -27.32
C ASP A 11 -7.73 -18.12 -26.21
N GLN A 12 -8.20 -19.32 -25.88
CA GLN A 12 -9.22 -19.53 -24.89
C GLN A 12 -8.71 -19.28 -23.45
N GLN A 13 -7.39 -19.36 -23.19
CA GLN A 13 -6.82 -19.10 -21.87
C GLN A 13 -6.85 -17.61 -21.56
N GLU A 14 -6.53 -16.76 -22.54
CA GLU A 14 -6.69 -15.31 -22.40
C GLU A 14 -8.14 -14.93 -22.12
N MET A 15 -9.08 -15.55 -22.86
CA MET A 15 -10.51 -15.31 -22.65
C MET A 15 -10.94 -15.65 -21.22
N VAL A 16 -10.57 -16.82 -20.72
CA VAL A 16 -10.85 -17.24 -19.35
C VAL A 16 -10.18 -16.29 -18.35
N GLY A 17 -8.96 -15.85 -18.63
CA GLY A 17 -8.20 -14.93 -17.78
C GLY A 17 -8.88 -13.58 -17.59
N ILE A 18 -9.42 -12.99 -18.67
CA ILE A 18 -10.13 -11.68 -18.60
C ILE A 18 -11.60 -11.80 -18.22
N CYS A 19 -12.24 -12.95 -18.44
CA CYS A 19 -13.60 -13.19 -17.95
C CYS A 19 -13.65 -13.50 -16.46
N GLY A 20 -12.58 -14.08 -15.92
CA GLY A 20 -12.53 -14.61 -14.57
C GLY A 20 -13.28 -15.93 -14.39
N ARG A 21 -13.17 -16.55 -13.22
CA ARG A 21 -13.88 -17.79 -12.91
C ARG A 21 -15.40 -17.55 -12.91
N ASN A 22 -16.12 -18.38 -13.66
CA ASN A 22 -17.57 -18.25 -13.83
C ASN A 22 -18.00 -16.81 -14.23
N ASP A 23 -17.25 -16.17 -15.10
CA ASP A 23 -17.50 -14.81 -15.61
C ASP A 23 -17.55 -13.73 -14.52
N GLU A 24 -16.86 -13.93 -13.39
CA GLU A 24 -16.89 -12.97 -12.27
C GLU A 24 -16.43 -11.57 -12.66
N PHE A 25 -15.39 -11.46 -13.49
CA PHE A 25 -14.88 -10.17 -13.96
C PHE A 25 -15.83 -9.53 -14.95
N LEU A 26 -16.39 -10.31 -15.88
CA LEU A 26 -17.41 -9.82 -16.82
C LEU A 26 -18.67 -9.30 -16.10
N ARG A 27 -19.07 -9.95 -15.00
CA ARG A 27 -20.21 -9.45 -14.19
C ARG A 27 -19.90 -8.10 -13.55
N ILE A 28 -18.68 -7.91 -13.05
CA ILE A 28 -18.24 -6.62 -12.49
C ILE A 28 -18.25 -5.54 -13.59
N VAL A 29 -17.70 -5.87 -14.75
CA VAL A 29 -17.65 -4.95 -15.90
C VAL A 29 -19.07 -4.59 -16.38
N ARG A 30 -19.96 -5.58 -16.56
CA ARG A 30 -21.37 -5.35 -16.94
C ARG A 30 -22.11 -4.44 -15.95
N SER A 31 -21.83 -4.55 -14.65
CA SER A 31 -22.46 -3.70 -13.64
C SER A 31 -21.96 -2.26 -13.64
N ALA A 32 -20.84 -1.98 -14.28
CA ALA A 32 -20.18 -0.68 -14.26
C ALA A 32 -20.47 0.19 -15.50
N PHE A 33 -20.95 -0.43 -16.60
CA PHE A 33 -21.22 0.24 -17.86
C PHE A 33 -22.63 -0.12 -18.35
N ASP A 34 -23.29 0.85 -18.97
CA ASP A 34 -24.62 0.67 -19.58
C ASP A 34 -24.46 0.13 -21.04
N CYS A 35 -23.77 -1.02 -21.15
CA CYS A 35 -23.47 -1.69 -22.40
C CYS A 35 -23.83 -3.18 -22.33
N THR A 36 -24.24 -3.73 -23.45
CA THR A 36 -24.37 -5.19 -23.63
C THR A 36 -23.02 -5.75 -23.99
N LEU A 37 -22.58 -6.76 -23.25
CA LEU A 37 -21.28 -7.41 -23.40
C LEU A 37 -21.48 -8.90 -23.59
N VAL A 38 -21.05 -9.43 -24.75
CA VAL A 38 -21.20 -10.84 -25.15
C VAL A 38 -19.84 -11.43 -25.47
N ALA A 39 -19.44 -12.46 -24.71
CA ALA A 39 -18.24 -13.24 -24.98
C ALA A 39 -18.60 -14.52 -25.74
N ARG A 40 -17.97 -14.77 -26.89
CA ARG A 40 -18.16 -16.00 -27.69
C ARG A 40 -16.82 -16.43 -28.33
N GLY A 41 -16.40 -17.64 -28.06
CA GLY A 41 -15.11 -18.15 -28.55
C GLY A 41 -13.96 -17.28 -28.07
N ASN A 42 -13.21 -16.69 -28.97
CA ASN A 42 -12.09 -15.80 -28.70
C ASN A 42 -12.43 -14.32 -28.91
N SER A 43 -13.71 -13.95 -28.95
CA SER A 43 -14.12 -12.56 -29.13
C SER A 43 -15.08 -12.08 -28.05
N ILE A 44 -14.96 -10.80 -27.72
CA ILE A 44 -15.88 -10.07 -26.84
C ILE A 44 -16.49 -8.93 -27.67
N THR A 45 -17.80 -8.98 -27.87
CA THR A 45 -18.56 -7.93 -28.55
C THR A 45 -19.20 -7.01 -27.50
N VAL A 46 -19.03 -5.70 -27.70
CA VAL A 46 -19.61 -4.65 -26.87
C VAL A 46 -20.56 -3.82 -27.71
N SER A 47 -21.77 -3.60 -27.21
CA SER A 47 -22.81 -2.79 -27.87
C SER A 47 -23.45 -1.83 -26.88
N GLY A 48 -23.55 -0.55 -27.24
CA GLY A 48 -24.15 0.47 -26.36
C GLY A 48 -23.85 1.90 -26.80
N PRO A 49 -23.96 2.87 -25.88
CA PRO A 49 -23.57 4.25 -26.12
C PRO A 49 -22.10 4.39 -26.53
N GLU A 50 -21.79 5.20 -27.53
CA GLU A 50 -20.48 5.29 -28.15
C GLU A 50 -19.35 5.55 -27.14
N GLU A 51 -19.52 6.55 -26.26
CA GLU A 51 -18.53 6.89 -25.24
C GLU A 51 -18.24 5.72 -24.29
N GLN A 52 -19.29 5.02 -23.84
CA GLN A 52 -19.13 3.87 -22.94
C GLN A 52 -18.53 2.67 -23.64
N CYS A 53 -18.83 2.45 -24.93
CA CYS A 53 -18.20 1.41 -25.73
C CYS A 53 -16.69 1.68 -25.89
N GLN A 54 -16.28 2.91 -26.11
CA GLN A 54 -14.87 3.30 -26.17
C GLN A 54 -14.16 3.09 -24.84
N GLN A 55 -14.75 3.52 -23.74
CA GLN A 55 -14.22 3.29 -22.38
C GLN A 55 -14.08 1.79 -22.07
N LEU A 56 -15.10 1.00 -22.45
CA LEU A 56 -15.09 -0.43 -22.22
C LEU A 56 -14.06 -1.15 -23.09
N GLN A 57 -13.86 -0.72 -24.34
CA GLN A 57 -12.79 -1.21 -25.19
C GLN A 57 -11.42 -0.98 -24.56
N LEU A 58 -11.15 0.23 -24.10
CA LEU A 58 -9.91 0.57 -23.40
C LEU A 58 -9.70 -0.29 -22.16
N LEU A 59 -10.76 -0.48 -21.36
CA LEU A 59 -10.71 -1.35 -20.19
C LEU A 59 -10.33 -2.79 -20.53
N LEU A 60 -11.00 -3.38 -21.55
CA LEU A 60 -10.74 -4.76 -21.94
C LEU A 60 -9.33 -4.93 -22.51
N GLN A 61 -8.84 -3.96 -23.28
CA GLN A 61 -7.46 -3.94 -23.76
C GLN A 61 -6.47 -3.90 -22.59
N GLU A 62 -6.75 -3.09 -21.57
CA GLU A 62 -5.92 -3.00 -20.36
C GLU A 62 -5.90 -4.31 -19.59
N LEU A 63 -7.04 -4.92 -19.33
CA LEU A 63 -7.12 -6.22 -18.64
C LEU A 63 -6.35 -7.30 -19.41
N LEU A 64 -6.44 -7.30 -20.74
CA LEU A 64 -5.70 -8.21 -21.59
C LEU A 64 -4.19 -7.94 -21.51
N PHE A 65 -3.78 -6.68 -21.53
CA PHE A 65 -2.38 -6.30 -21.35
C PHE A 65 -1.84 -6.81 -20.02
N LEU A 66 -2.56 -6.58 -18.90
CA LEU A 66 -2.16 -7.05 -17.57
C LEU A 66 -2.04 -8.58 -17.50
N TYR A 67 -3.00 -9.28 -18.06
CA TYR A 67 -2.97 -10.75 -18.14
C TYR A 67 -1.73 -11.25 -18.89
N ARG A 68 -1.40 -10.65 -20.04
CA ARG A 68 -0.22 -10.98 -20.87
C ARG A 68 1.11 -10.68 -20.16
N GLN A 69 1.13 -9.77 -19.19
CA GLN A 69 2.29 -9.55 -18.34
C GLN A 69 2.47 -10.66 -17.27
N GLY A 70 1.65 -11.71 -17.29
CA GLY A 70 1.69 -12.81 -16.32
C GLY A 70 1.17 -12.41 -14.93
N LEU A 71 0.42 -11.32 -14.83
CA LEU A 71 -0.20 -10.88 -13.59
C LEU A 71 -1.56 -11.59 -13.43
N PRO A 72 -1.77 -12.40 -12.38
CA PRO A 72 -3.09 -12.95 -12.10
C PRO A 72 -4.03 -11.81 -11.74
N LEU A 73 -5.03 -11.58 -12.60
CA LEU A 73 -6.06 -10.57 -12.35
C LEU A 73 -6.89 -10.94 -11.11
N THR A 74 -7.20 -9.94 -10.31
CA THR A 74 -8.13 -10.05 -9.18
C THR A 74 -9.34 -9.15 -9.39
N THR A 75 -10.42 -9.38 -8.63
CA THR A 75 -11.60 -8.51 -8.64
C THR A 75 -11.25 -7.06 -8.29
N HIS A 76 -10.25 -6.85 -7.43
CA HIS A 76 -9.72 -5.53 -7.12
C HIS A 76 -9.10 -4.86 -8.36
N ASP A 77 -8.26 -5.58 -9.12
CA ASP A 77 -7.60 -5.03 -10.31
C ASP A 77 -8.63 -4.62 -11.36
N VAL A 78 -9.67 -5.43 -11.57
CA VAL A 78 -10.77 -5.11 -12.50
C VAL A 78 -11.53 -3.86 -12.06
N ARG A 79 -11.93 -3.78 -10.79
CA ARG A 79 -12.65 -2.59 -10.26
C ARG A 79 -11.79 -1.34 -10.32
N TYR A 80 -10.51 -1.47 -10.02
CA TYR A 80 -9.58 -0.35 -10.07
C TYR A 80 -9.33 0.11 -11.51
N SER A 81 -9.18 -0.81 -12.46
CA SER A 81 -9.08 -0.47 -13.89
C SER A 81 -10.34 0.23 -14.41
N ILE A 82 -11.54 -0.21 -14.00
CA ILE A 82 -12.80 0.48 -14.31
C ILE A 82 -12.76 1.94 -13.79
N PHE A 83 -12.36 2.13 -12.54
CA PHE A 83 -12.23 3.47 -11.95
C PHE A 83 -11.26 4.34 -12.76
N MET A 84 -10.08 3.82 -13.11
CA MET A 84 -9.05 4.56 -13.83
C MET A 84 -9.47 4.92 -15.27
N VAL A 85 -10.18 4.01 -15.95
CA VAL A 85 -10.73 4.29 -17.29
C VAL A 85 -11.77 5.40 -17.23
N LYS A 86 -12.69 5.36 -16.27
CA LYS A 86 -13.69 6.42 -16.07
C LYS A 86 -13.09 7.78 -15.71
N GLU A 87 -11.94 7.76 -15.03
CA GLU A 87 -11.18 8.99 -14.70
C GLU A 87 -10.25 9.47 -15.83
N GLY A 88 -10.16 8.73 -16.94
CA GLY A 88 -9.26 9.08 -18.06
C GLY A 88 -7.76 8.98 -17.73
N LYS A 89 -7.38 8.11 -16.77
CA LYS A 89 -6.00 7.99 -16.25
C LYS A 89 -5.31 6.68 -16.67
N LEU A 90 -5.65 6.12 -17.81
CA LEU A 90 -5.17 4.82 -18.27
C LEU A 90 -3.65 4.76 -18.44
N ASP A 91 -3.02 5.83 -18.98
CA ASP A 91 -1.57 5.88 -19.17
C ASP A 91 -0.79 5.72 -17.84
N SER A 92 -1.39 6.11 -16.74
CA SER A 92 -0.80 5.96 -15.42
C SER A 92 -0.80 4.51 -14.95
N LEU A 93 -1.78 3.69 -15.37
CA LEU A 93 -1.84 2.26 -15.09
C LEU A 93 -0.66 1.51 -15.73
N HIS A 94 -0.37 1.76 -17.00
CA HIS A 94 0.75 1.12 -17.70
C HIS A 94 2.08 1.35 -16.99
N ARG A 95 2.36 2.59 -16.58
CA ARG A 95 3.58 2.94 -15.84
C ARG A 95 3.66 2.25 -14.49
N MET A 96 2.53 2.20 -13.78
CA MET A 96 2.42 1.56 -12.47
C MET A 96 2.70 0.06 -12.54
N TYR A 97 2.10 -0.64 -13.49
CA TYR A 97 2.27 -2.09 -13.63
C TYR A 97 3.62 -2.51 -14.22
N ALA A 98 4.29 -1.63 -14.97
CA ALA A 98 5.65 -1.87 -15.45
C ALA A 98 6.69 -1.82 -14.32
N ASP A 99 6.41 -1.12 -13.22
CA ASP A 99 7.36 -0.88 -12.13
C ASP A 99 7.32 -2.00 -11.08
N THR A 100 8.35 -2.84 -11.07
CA THR A 100 8.54 -3.86 -10.03
C THR A 100 9.46 -3.32 -8.94
N ILE A 101 8.94 -3.22 -7.72
CA ILE A 101 9.70 -2.75 -6.55
C ILE A 101 10.75 -3.78 -6.15
N ILE A 102 10.33 -5.03 -5.98
CA ILE A 102 11.17 -6.16 -5.56
C ILE A 102 10.47 -7.47 -5.93
N VAL A 103 11.24 -8.55 -6.02
CA VAL A 103 10.71 -9.92 -6.02
C VAL A 103 10.83 -10.46 -4.59
N ASN A 104 9.71 -10.89 -4.01
CA ASN A 104 9.66 -11.40 -2.65
C ASN A 104 10.25 -12.81 -2.54
N ASN A 105 10.34 -13.36 -1.33
CA ASN A 105 10.90 -14.68 -1.08
C ASN A 105 10.18 -15.85 -1.79
N ARG A 106 8.92 -15.65 -2.19
CA ARG A 106 8.12 -16.63 -2.93
C ARG A 106 8.21 -16.49 -4.45
N GLY A 107 9.13 -15.67 -4.96
CA GLY A 107 9.28 -15.38 -6.38
C GLY A 107 8.19 -14.48 -6.97
N ARG A 108 7.35 -13.85 -6.16
CA ARG A 108 6.29 -12.96 -6.63
C ARG A 108 6.79 -11.53 -6.74
N GLN A 109 6.43 -10.87 -7.84
CA GLN A 109 6.73 -9.46 -8.03
C GLN A 109 5.85 -8.61 -7.11
N VAL A 110 6.48 -7.73 -6.33
CA VAL A 110 5.80 -6.71 -5.52
C VAL A 110 5.73 -5.44 -6.35
N LYS A 111 4.51 -4.99 -6.62
CA LYS A 111 4.19 -3.80 -7.42
C LYS A 111 3.16 -2.94 -6.70
N ALA A 112 3.08 -1.67 -7.06
CA ALA A 112 1.95 -0.84 -6.68
C ALA A 112 0.67 -1.37 -7.34
N LYS A 113 -0.43 -1.39 -6.59
CA LYS A 113 -1.76 -1.83 -7.05
C LYS A 113 -2.71 -0.66 -7.29
N THR A 114 -2.33 0.55 -6.88
CA THR A 114 -3.10 1.77 -7.09
C THR A 114 -2.19 2.93 -7.47
N LEU A 115 -2.75 3.95 -8.10
CA LEU A 115 -2.00 5.15 -8.47
C LEU A 115 -1.42 5.85 -7.24
N GLY A 116 -2.18 5.90 -6.14
CA GLY A 116 -1.68 6.47 -4.87
C GLY A 116 -0.49 5.68 -4.33
N GLN A 117 -0.52 4.35 -4.42
CA GLN A 117 0.61 3.50 -4.06
C GLN A 117 1.82 3.75 -4.95
N TRP A 118 1.63 3.89 -6.27
CA TRP A 118 2.71 4.17 -7.20
C TRP A 118 3.31 5.56 -6.95
N GLN A 119 2.50 6.59 -6.75
CA GLN A 119 2.95 7.91 -6.37
C GLN A 119 3.74 7.90 -5.05
N TYR A 120 3.32 7.10 -4.09
CA TYR A 120 4.03 6.93 -2.83
C TYR A 120 5.41 6.29 -3.03
N VAL A 121 5.51 5.22 -3.80
CA VAL A 121 6.79 4.59 -4.16
C VAL A 121 7.72 5.59 -4.83
N GLU A 122 7.22 6.34 -5.82
CA GLU A 122 8.00 7.37 -6.50
C GLU A 122 8.43 8.51 -5.56
N THR A 123 7.57 8.91 -4.63
CA THR A 123 7.89 9.94 -3.64
C THR A 123 9.00 9.47 -2.70
N ILE A 124 8.95 8.21 -2.24
CA ILE A 124 10.02 7.62 -1.42
C ILE A 124 11.34 7.58 -2.19
N ARG A 125 11.32 7.22 -3.47
CA ARG A 125 12.52 7.17 -4.30
C ARG A 125 13.18 8.54 -4.43
N LYS A 126 12.40 9.59 -4.62
CA LYS A 126 12.86 10.96 -4.94
C LYS A 126 13.23 11.79 -3.71
N ASN A 127 12.73 11.47 -2.52
CA ASN A 127 12.91 12.29 -1.33
C ASN A 127 13.76 11.58 -0.27
N PHE A 128 14.36 12.36 0.62
CA PHE A 128 15.08 11.85 1.78
C PHE A 128 14.10 11.37 2.87
N ILE A 129 13.03 12.14 3.10
CA ILE A 129 11.99 11.84 4.08
C ILE A 129 10.64 11.82 3.37
N THR A 130 9.82 10.79 3.62
CA THR A 130 8.47 10.69 3.06
C THR A 130 7.44 10.40 4.15
N LEU A 131 6.38 11.19 4.18
CA LEU A 131 5.22 10.97 5.03
C LEU A 131 4.09 10.35 4.19
N GLY A 132 3.72 9.10 4.48
CA GLY A 132 2.61 8.37 3.87
C GLY A 132 1.41 8.34 4.80
N ILE A 133 0.36 9.11 4.50
CA ILE A 133 -0.80 9.32 5.36
C ILE A 133 -2.05 8.78 4.68
N GLY A 134 -2.85 7.99 5.38
CA GLY A 134 -4.13 7.53 4.86
C GLY A 134 -4.69 6.31 5.56
N PRO A 135 -5.85 5.81 5.10
CA PRO A 135 -6.58 4.73 5.75
C PRO A 135 -5.77 3.44 5.90
N ALA A 136 -6.13 2.63 6.87
CA ALA A 136 -5.60 1.28 7.01
C ALA A 136 -5.91 0.45 5.75
N GLY A 137 -4.98 -0.45 5.35
CA GLY A 137 -5.13 -1.29 4.15
C GLY A 137 -4.71 -0.66 2.84
N THR A 138 -4.14 0.56 2.83
CA THR A 138 -3.57 1.18 1.64
C THR A 138 -2.13 0.73 1.33
N GLY A 139 -1.58 -0.22 2.10
CA GLY A 139 -0.26 -0.81 1.85
C GLY A 139 0.94 0.06 2.22
N LYS A 140 0.75 1.17 2.96
CA LYS A 140 1.82 2.12 3.34
C LYS A 140 3.06 1.44 3.92
N THR A 141 2.87 0.69 5.00
CA THR A 141 3.94 0.01 5.73
C THR A 141 4.56 -1.11 4.87
N TYR A 142 3.72 -1.90 4.18
CA TYR A 142 4.17 -2.98 3.32
C TYR A 142 5.07 -2.49 2.19
N LEU A 143 4.68 -1.42 1.48
CA LEU A 143 5.47 -0.84 0.40
C LEU A 143 6.75 -0.16 0.91
N ALA A 144 6.71 0.48 2.08
CA ALA A 144 7.90 1.03 2.72
C ALA A 144 8.91 -0.07 3.05
N VAL A 145 8.45 -1.20 3.62
CA VAL A 145 9.30 -2.38 3.90
C VAL A 145 9.85 -2.99 2.61
N ALA A 146 9.04 -3.11 1.56
CA ALA A 146 9.49 -3.61 0.26
C ALA A 146 10.61 -2.75 -0.33
N LEU A 147 10.48 -1.42 -0.27
CA LEU A 147 11.51 -0.48 -0.72
C LEU A 147 12.76 -0.52 0.16
N ALA A 148 12.60 -0.67 1.48
CA ALA A 148 13.73 -0.81 2.40
C ALA A 148 14.56 -2.07 2.09
N VAL A 149 13.90 -3.21 1.88
CA VAL A 149 14.57 -4.46 1.50
C VAL A 149 15.20 -4.35 0.11
N ALA A 150 14.55 -3.67 -0.84
CA ALA A 150 15.12 -3.43 -2.16
C ALA A 150 16.40 -2.58 -2.08
N ALA A 151 16.40 -1.49 -1.29
CA ALA A 151 17.55 -0.63 -1.05
C ALA A 151 18.70 -1.39 -0.36
N LEU A 152 18.39 -2.23 0.63
CA LEU A 152 19.39 -3.07 1.30
C LEU A 152 20.02 -4.09 0.33
N LYS A 153 19.20 -4.79 -0.49
CA LYS A 153 19.70 -5.73 -1.49
C LYS A 153 20.59 -5.06 -2.55
N LYS A 154 20.26 -3.82 -2.92
CA LYS A 154 21.06 -3.00 -3.84
C LYS A 154 22.29 -2.34 -3.20
N LYS A 155 22.48 -2.48 -1.88
CA LYS A 155 23.53 -1.82 -1.09
C LYS A 155 23.46 -0.28 -1.14
N GLU A 156 22.27 0.27 -1.33
CA GLU A 156 22.01 1.70 -1.22
C GLU A 156 22.00 2.16 0.24
N VAL A 157 21.72 1.22 1.16
CA VAL A 157 21.81 1.39 2.62
C VAL A 157 22.47 0.16 3.24
N GLU A 158 23.04 0.30 4.43
CA GLU A 158 23.70 -0.78 5.15
C GLU A 158 22.75 -1.51 6.11
N ARG A 159 21.68 -0.85 6.53
CA ARG A 159 20.75 -1.39 7.54
C ARG A 159 19.33 -0.87 7.35
N ILE A 160 18.38 -1.62 7.92
CA ILE A 160 16.97 -1.24 8.01
C ILE A 160 16.63 -1.05 9.48
N ILE A 161 15.98 0.06 9.82
CA ILE A 161 15.52 0.36 11.17
C ILE A 161 14.00 0.56 11.12
N LEU A 162 13.26 -0.33 11.77
CA LEU A 162 11.82 -0.21 11.90
C LEU A 162 11.46 0.17 13.33
N THR A 163 10.62 1.17 13.45
CA THR A 163 10.19 1.63 14.75
C THR A 163 8.70 1.96 14.76
N ARG A 164 8.11 1.82 15.94
CA ARG A 164 6.70 2.13 16.19
C ARG A 164 6.56 2.78 17.56
N PRO A 165 5.67 3.77 17.75
CA PRO A 165 5.36 4.27 19.07
C PRO A 165 4.73 3.13 19.89
N ALA A 166 5.23 2.94 21.11
CA ALA A 166 4.56 2.07 22.06
C ALA A 166 3.34 2.83 22.60
N VAL A 167 2.15 2.49 22.10
CA VAL A 167 0.89 3.07 22.59
C VAL A 167 0.18 1.99 23.37
N GLU A 168 -0.21 2.30 24.58
CA GLU A 168 -1.07 1.43 25.37
C GLU A 168 -2.51 1.51 24.81
N ALA A 169 -2.84 0.60 23.86
CA ALA A 169 -4.21 0.45 23.39
C ALA A 169 -5.06 -0.24 24.49
N GLY A 170 -5.46 0.52 25.51
CA GLY A 170 -6.36 0.07 26.58
C GLY A 170 -5.74 -0.87 27.63
N GLU A 171 -4.63 -1.54 27.35
CA GLU A 171 -3.88 -2.36 28.31
C GLU A 171 -2.59 -1.65 28.68
N LYS A 172 -2.42 -1.36 29.97
CA LYS A 172 -1.18 -0.75 30.47
C LYS A 172 -0.04 -1.76 30.30
N LEU A 173 1.02 -1.40 29.56
CA LEU A 173 2.25 -2.20 29.37
C LEU A 173 2.78 -2.81 30.68
N GLY A 174 2.45 -2.22 31.84
CA GLY A 174 2.80 -2.73 33.17
C GLY A 174 2.16 -4.07 33.56
N PHE A 175 1.09 -4.53 32.89
CA PHE A 175 0.39 -5.77 33.23
C PHE A 175 0.88 -6.99 32.41
N LEU A 176 1.65 -6.81 31.35
CA LEU A 176 2.20 -7.93 30.59
C LEU A 176 3.40 -8.54 31.34
N PRO A 177 3.48 -9.88 31.48
CA PRO A 177 4.64 -10.56 32.05
C PRO A 177 5.84 -10.47 31.09
N GLY A 178 7.05 -10.51 31.62
CA GLY A 178 8.29 -10.45 30.85
C GLY A 178 9.06 -9.13 30.97
N ASP A 179 10.19 -9.05 30.31
CA ASP A 179 10.98 -7.83 30.24
C ASP A 179 10.34 -6.77 29.34
N MET A 180 10.96 -5.58 29.24
CA MET A 180 10.42 -4.48 28.44
C MET A 180 10.35 -4.86 26.94
N GLN A 181 11.24 -5.73 26.48
CA GLN A 181 11.32 -6.16 25.10
C GLN A 181 10.19 -7.13 24.77
N ASP A 182 9.92 -8.09 25.65
CA ASP A 182 8.81 -9.04 25.53
C ASP A 182 7.45 -8.34 25.48
N LYS A 183 7.30 -7.26 26.26
CA LYS A 183 6.06 -6.46 26.32
C LYS A 183 5.78 -5.65 25.06
N VAL A 184 6.81 -5.26 24.34
CA VAL A 184 6.68 -4.44 23.11
C VAL A 184 6.61 -5.31 21.84
N ASP A 185 7.14 -6.53 21.87
CA ASP A 185 7.22 -7.43 20.71
C ASP A 185 5.85 -7.65 20.00
N PRO A 186 4.71 -7.86 20.70
CA PRO A 186 3.42 -8.00 20.05
C PRO A 186 3.03 -6.81 19.14
N TYR A 187 3.42 -5.60 19.52
CA TYR A 187 3.13 -4.39 18.75
C TYR A 187 4.02 -4.24 17.50
N LEU A 188 5.15 -4.96 17.47
CA LEU A 188 6.10 -4.94 16.36
C LEU A 188 5.84 -6.07 15.35
N ARG A 189 4.99 -7.06 15.66
CA ARG A 189 4.67 -8.21 14.78
C ARG A 189 4.27 -7.82 13.36
N PRO A 190 3.42 -6.82 13.12
CA PRO A 190 3.06 -6.43 11.74
C PRO A 190 4.27 -6.00 10.89
N LEU A 191 5.32 -5.47 11.52
CA LEU A 191 6.57 -5.11 10.83
C LEU A 191 7.37 -6.36 10.46
N TYR A 192 7.40 -7.36 11.36
CA TYR A 192 8.02 -8.66 11.08
C TYR A 192 7.36 -9.37 9.91
N ASP A 193 6.02 -9.37 9.84
CA ASP A 193 5.27 -10.04 8.77
C ASP A 193 5.66 -9.52 7.38
N GLY A 194 5.81 -8.20 7.24
CA GLY A 194 6.27 -7.57 6.00
C GLY A 194 7.70 -8.00 5.64
N LEU A 195 8.60 -8.05 6.60
CA LEU A 195 9.99 -8.50 6.39
C LEU A 195 10.07 -10.00 6.05
N TYR A 196 9.26 -10.84 6.71
CA TYR A 196 9.17 -12.27 6.40
C TYR A 196 8.69 -12.53 4.97
N ASP A 197 7.71 -11.80 4.49
CA ASP A 197 7.22 -11.95 3.11
C ASP A 197 8.32 -11.59 2.09
N MET A 198 9.12 -10.54 2.38
CA MET A 198 10.19 -10.07 1.47
C MET A 198 11.45 -10.94 1.49
N LEU A 199 11.86 -11.43 2.66
CA LEU A 199 13.17 -12.06 2.89
C LEU A 199 13.09 -13.58 3.12
N GLY A 200 11.96 -14.09 3.60
CA GLY A 200 11.84 -15.41 4.19
C GLY A 200 12.40 -15.46 5.62
N SER A 201 12.02 -16.47 6.37
CA SER A 201 12.34 -16.57 7.81
C SER A 201 13.84 -16.67 8.07
N GLU A 202 14.56 -17.50 7.31
CA GLU A 202 15.98 -17.75 7.51
C GLU A 202 16.82 -16.49 7.29
N THR A 203 16.61 -15.81 6.17
CA THR A 203 17.34 -14.57 5.84
C THR A 203 17.03 -13.45 6.81
N PHE A 204 15.75 -13.32 7.19
CA PHE A 204 15.32 -12.35 8.19
C PHE A 204 16.03 -12.59 9.53
N GLN A 205 16.01 -13.81 10.06
CA GLN A 205 16.67 -14.14 11.32
C GLN A 205 18.18 -13.85 11.28
N LYS A 206 18.83 -14.17 10.17
CA LYS A 206 20.26 -13.85 9.95
C LYS A 206 20.52 -12.33 10.01
N TYR A 207 19.65 -11.52 9.43
CA TYR A 207 19.82 -10.07 9.43
C TYR A 207 19.53 -9.43 10.79
N ILE A 208 18.55 -9.92 11.54
CA ILE A 208 18.32 -9.50 12.93
C ILE A 208 19.54 -9.83 13.80
N THR A 209 20.05 -11.08 13.75
CA THR A 209 21.22 -11.50 14.54
C THR A 209 22.47 -10.69 14.22
N LYS A 210 22.64 -10.26 12.96
CA LYS A 210 23.75 -9.41 12.54
C LYS A 210 23.57 -7.91 12.83
N GLY A 211 22.39 -7.50 13.30
CA GLY A 211 22.04 -6.09 13.46
C GLY A 211 21.87 -5.32 12.15
N THR A 212 21.79 -6.02 10.99
CA THR A 212 21.46 -5.41 9.69
C THR A 212 20.02 -4.94 9.65
N ILE A 213 19.12 -5.64 10.34
CA ILE A 213 17.73 -5.23 10.57
C ILE A 213 17.54 -5.05 12.07
N GLU A 214 17.04 -3.88 12.45
CA GLU A 214 16.69 -3.54 13.82
C GLU A 214 15.19 -3.21 13.88
N VAL A 215 14.47 -3.80 14.81
CA VAL A 215 13.07 -3.48 15.09
C VAL A 215 12.99 -3.10 16.57
N ALA A 216 12.63 -1.84 16.84
CA ALA A 216 12.68 -1.29 18.18
C ALA A 216 11.58 -0.23 18.43
N PRO A 217 11.18 -0.03 19.68
CA PRO A 217 10.29 1.06 20.05
C PRO A 217 10.87 2.44 19.72
N LEU A 218 10.01 3.41 19.41
CA LEU A 218 10.40 4.78 19.08
C LEU A 218 11.30 5.42 20.17
N ALA A 219 11.06 5.11 21.44
CA ALA A 219 11.83 5.65 22.55
C ALA A 219 13.34 5.32 22.44
N TYR A 220 13.70 4.19 21.82
CA TYR A 220 15.09 3.74 21.68
C TYR A 220 15.86 4.50 20.57
N MET A 221 15.18 5.36 19.83
CA MET A 221 15.80 6.24 18.83
C MET A 221 16.41 7.49 19.44
N ARG A 222 16.09 7.81 20.70
CA ARG A 222 16.58 9.01 21.36
C ARG A 222 18.11 9.00 21.52
N GLY A 223 18.76 10.13 21.18
CA GLY A 223 20.20 10.30 21.32
C GLY A 223 21.04 9.63 20.20
N ARG A 224 20.40 8.98 19.22
CA ARG A 224 21.09 8.31 18.12
C ARG A 224 21.19 9.23 16.89
N THR A 225 22.15 8.94 16.02
CA THR A 225 22.19 9.41 14.64
C THR A 225 22.16 8.17 13.72
N LEU A 226 21.21 8.13 12.82
CA LEU A 226 20.91 6.94 12.00
C LEU A 226 21.50 7.17 10.60
N ASN A 227 22.78 6.80 10.41
CA ASN A 227 23.49 6.90 9.13
C ASN A 227 23.31 5.62 8.31
N ASP A 228 23.40 5.74 6.98
CA ASP A 228 23.41 4.66 5.99
C ASP A 228 22.26 3.66 6.19
N ALA A 229 21.09 4.18 6.57
CA ALA A 229 19.95 3.39 7.01
C ALA A 229 18.67 3.73 6.24
N PHE A 230 17.86 2.70 5.97
CA PHE A 230 16.46 2.89 5.60
C PHE A 230 15.60 2.80 6.88
N ILE A 231 14.99 3.90 7.25
CA ILE A 231 14.33 4.08 8.54
C ILE A 231 12.82 4.16 8.31
N ILE A 232 12.04 3.35 9.04
CA ILE A 232 10.57 3.35 8.95
C ILE A 232 10.00 3.62 10.34
N LEU A 233 9.16 4.65 10.45
CA LEU A 233 8.28 4.86 11.60
C LEU A 233 6.85 4.55 11.21
N ASP A 234 6.31 3.46 11.76
CA ASP A 234 4.93 3.04 11.54
C ASP A 234 4.00 3.53 12.67
N GLU A 235 2.70 3.64 12.38
CA GLU A 235 1.65 4.15 13.28
C GLU A 235 2.00 5.52 13.90
N ALA A 236 2.63 6.36 13.10
CA ALA A 236 3.17 7.65 13.53
C ALA A 236 2.10 8.66 13.98
N GLN A 237 0.81 8.45 13.67
CA GLN A 237 -0.28 9.26 14.20
C GLN A 237 -0.33 9.21 15.74
N ASN A 238 0.20 8.15 16.33
CA ASN A 238 0.26 7.93 17.77
C ASN A 238 1.53 8.50 18.44
N THR A 239 2.24 9.40 17.76
CA THR A 239 3.33 10.19 18.34
C THR A 239 2.83 11.57 18.76
N THR A 240 3.48 12.14 19.79
CA THR A 240 3.33 13.59 20.09
C THR A 240 4.20 14.43 19.15
N PRO A 241 3.98 15.74 19.01
CA PRO A 241 4.85 16.63 18.22
C PRO A 241 6.31 16.57 18.65
N GLU A 242 6.58 16.45 19.97
CA GLU A 242 7.94 16.36 20.53
C GLU A 242 8.61 15.04 20.15
N GLN A 243 7.88 13.92 20.20
CA GLN A 243 8.36 12.61 19.78
C GLN A 243 8.66 12.58 18.27
N MET A 244 7.77 13.15 17.47
CA MET A 244 7.99 13.27 16.03
C MET A 244 9.22 14.13 15.71
N LYS A 245 9.37 15.30 16.34
CA LYS A 245 10.55 16.13 16.19
C LYS A 245 11.82 15.40 16.62
N MET A 246 11.78 14.73 17.77
CA MET A 246 12.89 13.92 18.26
C MET A 246 13.31 12.88 17.22
N PHE A 247 12.36 12.17 16.63
CA PHE A 247 12.63 11.13 15.64
C PHE A 247 13.17 11.68 14.32
N LEU A 248 12.53 12.70 13.76
CA LEU A 248 12.96 13.32 12.49
C LEU A 248 14.40 13.84 12.57
N THR A 249 14.81 14.33 13.74
CA THR A 249 16.19 14.81 13.97
C THR A 249 17.21 13.69 14.20
N ARG A 250 16.82 12.41 14.09
CA ARG A 250 17.75 11.25 14.08
C ARG A 250 18.29 10.95 12.68
N PHE A 251 17.72 11.60 11.66
CA PHE A 251 18.12 11.41 10.27
C PHE A 251 19.61 11.70 10.07
N GLY A 252 20.34 10.74 9.54
CA GLY A 252 21.79 10.80 9.30
C GLY A 252 22.14 10.75 7.81
N PHE A 253 23.41 10.87 7.52
CA PHE A 253 23.95 10.81 6.16
C PHE A 253 23.70 9.44 5.53
N GLY A 254 23.52 9.40 4.20
CA GLY A 254 23.29 8.16 3.46
C GLY A 254 21.96 7.47 3.76
N SER A 255 21.05 8.14 4.48
CA SER A 255 19.80 7.52 4.94
C SER A 255 18.59 7.94 4.14
N LYS A 256 17.54 7.13 4.26
CA LYS A 256 16.18 7.39 3.77
C LYS A 256 15.19 7.10 4.90
N MET A 257 14.20 7.97 5.07
CA MET A 257 13.22 7.84 6.16
C MET A 257 11.80 7.87 5.62
N VAL A 258 11.00 6.91 6.06
CA VAL A 258 9.59 6.80 5.70
C VAL A 258 8.75 6.79 6.97
N ILE A 259 7.72 7.63 7.01
CA ILE A 259 6.82 7.78 8.14
C ILE A 259 5.42 7.45 7.69
N THR A 260 4.81 6.43 8.28
CA THR A 260 3.48 5.95 7.91
C THR A 260 2.48 6.14 9.04
N GLY A 261 1.23 6.41 8.69
CA GLY A 261 0.17 6.48 9.70
C GLY A 261 -1.21 6.82 9.14
N ASP A 262 -2.20 6.66 10.01
CA ASP A 262 -3.60 6.96 9.73
C ASP A 262 -4.12 8.03 10.71
N ILE A 263 -4.31 9.23 10.22
CA ILE A 263 -4.77 10.37 11.06
C ILE A 263 -6.21 10.25 11.55
N THR A 264 -6.94 9.23 11.13
CA THR A 264 -8.29 8.91 11.62
C THR A 264 -8.26 7.96 12.82
N GLN A 265 -7.12 7.26 13.05
CA GLN A 265 -6.92 6.28 14.12
C GLN A 265 -5.90 6.81 15.15
N ILE A 266 -6.25 7.89 15.83
CA ILE A 266 -5.38 8.52 16.84
C ILE A 266 -5.78 8.03 18.21
N ASP A 267 -4.91 7.23 18.86
CA ASP A 267 -5.11 6.63 20.18
C ASP A 267 -4.34 7.38 21.29
N LEU A 268 -3.98 8.64 21.03
CA LEU A 268 -3.25 9.45 22.02
C LEU A 268 -4.16 9.83 23.20
N PRO A 269 -3.71 9.65 24.44
CA PRO A 269 -4.50 10.00 25.61
C PRO A 269 -4.69 11.52 25.76
N GLY A 270 -5.85 11.93 26.28
CA GLY A 270 -6.10 13.31 26.69
C GLY A 270 -6.18 14.35 25.58
N GLY A 271 -6.60 13.97 24.36
CA GLY A 271 -6.80 14.94 23.26
C GLY A 271 -5.50 15.56 22.72
N LYS A 272 -4.35 14.94 22.97
CA LYS A 272 -3.05 15.42 22.45
C LYS A 272 -3.04 15.48 20.94
N ILE A 273 -2.34 16.48 20.41
CA ILE A 273 -2.17 16.65 18.96
C ILE A 273 -1.27 15.54 18.42
N SER A 274 -1.68 14.91 17.34
CA SER A 274 -0.85 13.93 16.61
C SER A 274 0.38 14.60 16.00
N GLY A 275 1.56 14.03 16.32
CA GLY A 275 2.84 14.47 15.77
C GLY A 275 2.90 14.30 14.23
N LEU A 276 2.30 13.24 13.69
CA LEU A 276 2.19 13.05 12.23
C LEU A 276 1.38 14.16 11.57
N LYS A 277 0.19 14.47 12.13
CA LYS A 277 -0.68 15.54 11.61
C LYS A 277 0.02 16.91 11.67
N HIS A 278 0.74 17.17 12.76
CA HIS A 278 1.51 18.39 12.93
C HIS A 278 2.69 18.46 11.94
N ALA A 279 3.49 17.40 11.84
CA ALA A 279 4.64 17.34 10.92
C ALA A 279 4.23 17.50 9.44
N ALA A 280 3.15 16.84 9.01
CA ALA A 280 2.64 16.96 7.66
C ALA A 280 2.27 18.40 7.29
N LYS A 281 1.78 19.20 8.26
CA LYS A 281 1.42 20.60 8.04
C LYS A 281 2.64 21.51 7.91
N ILE A 282 3.68 21.31 8.73
CA ILE A 282 4.83 22.22 8.77
C ILE A 282 5.95 21.84 7.79
N LEU A 283 6.02 20.57 7.35
CA LEU A 283 7.11 20.06 6.52
C LEU A 283 6.76 19.94 5.03
N CYS A 284 5.52 20.22 4.64
CA CYS A 284 5.05 20.01 3.25
C CYS A 284 5.82 20.83 2.19
N ASN A 285 6.47 21.92 2.58
CA ASN A 285 7.23 22.78 1.68
C ASN A 285 8.76 22.69 1.90
N VAL A 286 9.23 21.73 2.70
CA VAL A 286 10.67 21.55 2.94
C VAL A 286 11.26 20.72 1.80
N PRO A 287 12.28 21.23 1.07
CA PRO A 287 12.93 20.47 0.00
C PRO A 287 13.49 19.13 0.50
N GLY A 288 13.26 18.06 -0.28
CA GLY A 288 13.66 16.70 0.09
C GLY A 288 12.72 15.98 1.05
N ILE A 289 11.59 16.59 1.43
CA ILE A 289 10.49 15.96 2.17
C ILE A 289 9.27 15.84 1.28
N GLY A 290 8.77 14.61 1.11
CA GLY A 290 7.55 14.31 0.38
C GLY A 290 6.38 13.97 1.31
N VAL A 291 5.18 14.42 0.96
CA VAL A 291 3.95 14.07 1.68
C VAL A 291 2.95 13.49 0.71
N ILE A 292 2.53 12.25 0.94
CA ILE A 292 1.50 11.56 0.15
C ILE A 292 0.29 11.29 1.04
N LYS A 293 -0.88 11.59 0.49
CA LYS A 293 -2.16 11.29 1.11
C LYS A 293 -2.90 10.23 0.29
N PHE A 294 -3.14 9.09 0.90
CA PHE A 294 -3.95 8.04 0.32
C PHE A 294 -5.44 8.31 0.53
N SER A 295 -6.23 7.86 -0.42
CA SER A 295 -7.69 7.91 -0.39
C SER A 295 -8.30 6.54 -0.10
N GLN A 296 -9.64 6.48 0.00
CA GLN A 296 -10.36 5.20 0.11
C GLN A 296 -10.21 4.34 -1.16
N HIS A 297 -9.95 4.93 -2.32
CA HIS A 297 -9.71 4.20 -3.57
C HIS A 297 -8.37 3.44 -3.58
N ASP A 298 -7.46 3.80 -2.66
CA ASP A 298 -6.16 3.13 -2.51
C ASP A 298 -6.20 1.95 -1.54
N VAL A 299 -7.36 1.64 -0.95
CA VAL A 299 -7.53 0.52 -0.02
C VAL A 299 -7.55 -0.80 -0.80
N VAL A 300 -6.55 -1.64 -0.56
CA VAL A 300 -6.41 -2.97 -1.16
C VAL A 300 -6.72 -4.02 -0.09
N ARG A 301 -7.96 -4.48 -0.05
CA ARG A 301 -8.44 -5.46 0.94
C ARG A 301 -9.38 -6.46 0.28
N HIS A 302 -9.54 -7.60 0.94
CA HIS A 302 -10.57 -8.57 0.54
C HIS A 302 -11.96 -7.95 0.63
N GLU A 303 -12.84 -8.19 -0.34
CA GLU A 303 -14.17 -7.57 -0.44
C GLU A 303 -15.03 -7.76 0.82
N ILE A 304 -14.93 -8.92 1.47
CA ILE A 304 -15.66 -9.19 2.71
C ILE A 304 -15.28 -8.22 3.84
N VAL A 305 -14.00 -7.81 3.92
CA VAL A 305 -13.55 -6.85 4.95
C VAL A 305 -14.18 -5.48 4.70
N GLY A 306 -14.26 -5.06 3.43
CA GLY A 306 -14.97 -3.83 3.05
C GLY A 306 -16.46 -3.88 3.40
N SER A 307 -17.10 -5.03 3.20
CA SER A 307 -18.51 -5.24 3.56
C SER A 307 -18.74 -5.22 5.07
N ILE A 308 -17.83 -5.81 5.85
CA ILE A 308 -17.87 -5.76 7.32
C ILE A 308 -17.78 -4.32 7.81
N ILE A 309 -16.81 -3.55 7.34
CA ILE A 309 -16.62 -2.14 7.76
C ILE A 309 -17.89 -1.33 7.46
N LYS A 310 -18.42 -1.43 6.25
CA LYS A 310 -19.67 -0.74 5.88
C LYS A 310 -20.85 -1.11 6.77
N ALA A 311 -20.97 -2.38 7.18
CA ALA A 311 -22.02 -2.85 8.07
C ALA A 311 -21.90 -2.20 9.47
N TYR A 312 -20.68 -2.12 10.02
CA TYR A 312 -20.44 -1.44 11.30
C TYR A 312 -20.71 0.05 11.22
N GLU A 313 -20.19 0.75 10.22
CA GLU A 313 -20.45 2.18 10.01
C GLU A 313 -21.96 2.50 9.84
N ALA A 314 -22.70 1.62 9.16
CA ALA A 314 -24.15 1.78 9.00
C ALA A 314 -24.90 1.57 10.33
N PHE A 315 -24.42 0.66 11.17
CA PHE A 315 -25.00 0.44 12.50
C PHE A 315 -24.72 1.61 13.45
N GLU A 316 -23.50 2.13 13.47
CA GLU A 316 -23.11 3.28 14.28
C GLU A 316 -23.92 4.54 13.93
N LYS A 317 -24.10 4.82 12.61
CA LYS A 317 -24.92 5.95 12.13
C LYS A 317 -26.40 5.85 12.48
N ARG A 318 -26.93 4.65 12.79
CA ARG A 318 -28.33 4.46 13.19
C ARG A 318 -28.53 4.64 14.69
N ASN A 319 -27.46 4.55 15.48
CA ASN A 319 -27.50 4.60 16.94
C ASN A 319 -26.98 5.94 17.51
N VAL A 320 -26.66 6.91 16.64
CA VAL A 320 -26.40 8.31 16.93
C VAL A 320 -27.58 9.15 16.45
#